data_e9d640e9d7c47f17aa9a3ff8dffff106
#
_entry.id   e9d640e9d7c47f17aa9a3ff8dffff106
#
_cell.length_a   1.000
_cell.length_b   1.000
_cell.length_c   1.000
_cell.angle_alpha   90.00
_cell.angle_beta   90.00
_cell.angle_gamma   90.00
#
_symmetry.space_group_name_H-M   'P 1'
#
loop_
_entity.id
_entity.type
_entity.pdbx_description
1 polymer ?
#
loop_
_entity_poly.entity_id
_entity_poly.type
_entity_poly.pdbx_seq_one_letter_code
_entity_poly.pdbx_strand_id
1 'polypeptide(L)'
;WALTGSLRGHPLILEGRFSMDRRSPTYWQENLFSNHYIWNTPLSKENETRFEVKFSVPDYAFEAGAWQGVVGNKIFYDKESQIAQSSDNVSLTSVYARKDFRLGGLHLDNRVLLQWSTDQDVVPVPLLSAFLSYYYEFWGVRNVLRLQIGLDGRYNTRYYAPSYNPALSAYYNQR
;
A
#
# COMPACT_ATOMS: atom_id res chain seq x y z
N TRP A 1 -1.93 -12.74 -15.43
CA TRP A 1 -1.05 -13.16 -16.53
C TRP A 1 0.36 -12.64 -16.34
N ALA A 2 1.34 -13.35 -16.90
CA ALA A 2 2.74 -12.92 -16.92
C ALA A 2 3.34 -13.18 -18.30
N LEU A 3 4.15 -12.24 -18.77
CA LEU A 3 4.95 -12.34 -19.98
C LEU A 3 6.42 -12.25 -19.58
N THR A 4 7.23 -13.14 -20.15
CA THR A 4 8.68 -13.15 -19.95
C THR A 4 9.41 -12.92 -21.27
N GLY A 5 10.47 -12.15 -21.22
CA GLY A 5 11.33 -11.86 -22.37
C GLY A 5 12.76 -11.62 -21.92
N SER A 6 13.62 -11.24 -22.83
CA SER A 6 14.97 -10.83 -22.48
C SER A 6 15.39 -9.56 -23.24
N LEU A 7 16.12 -8.68 -22.57
CA LEU A 7 16.77 -7.52 -23.17
C LEU A 7 18.27 -7.63 -22.97
N ARG A 8 19.04 -7.69 -24.08
CA ARG A 8 20.49 -7.86 -24.05
C ARG A 8 20.96 -9.05 -23.19
N GLY A 9 20.16 -10.17 -23.20
CA GLY A 9 20.46 -11.37 -22.43
C GLY A 9 19.97 -11.35 -20.97
N HIS A 10 19.40 -10.25 -20.50
CA HIS A 10 18.81 -10.15 -19.14
C HIS A 10 17.32 -10.47 -19.18
N PRO A 11 16.80 -11.24 -18.21
CA PRO A 11 15.38 -11.58 -18.16
C PRO A 11 14.53 -10.34 -17.85
N LEU A 12 13.44 -10.19 -18.62
CA LEU A 12 12.39 -9.21 -18.40
C LEU A 12 11.12 -9.94 -18.02
N ILE A 13 10.44 -9.48 -16.98
CA ILE A 13 9.18 -10.06 -16.54
C ILE A 13 8.14 -8.94 -16.51
N LEU A 14 7.04 -9.14 -17.23
CA LEU A 14 5.86 -8.29 -17.18
C LEU A 14 4.70 -9.10 -16.62
N GLU A 15 4.13 -8.65 -15.53
CA GLU A 15 3.00 -9.28 -14.86
C GLU A 15 1.79 -8.36 -14.87
N GLY A 16 0.60 -8.92 -15.12
CA GLY A 16 -0.66 -8.22 -15.00
C GLY A 16 -1.63 -8.99 -14.13
N ARG A 17 -2.33 -8.28 -13.26
CA ARG A 17 -3.36 -8.83 -12.39
C ARG A 17 -4.64 -8.01 -12.56
N PHE A 18 -5.75 -8.71 -12.63
CA PHE A 18 -7.07 -8.13 -12.54
C PHE A 18 -7.86 -8.88 -11.47
N SER A 19 -8.56 -8.15 -10.61
CA SER A 19 -9.45 -8.74 -9.61
C SER A 19 -10.72 -7.92 -9.46
N MET A 20 -11.80 -8.63 -9.16
CA MET A 20 -13.08 -8.05 -8.75
C MET A 20 -13.52 -8.75 -7.48
N ASP A 21 -13.77 -7.96 -6.44
CA ASP A 21 -14.20 -8.45 -5.14
C ASP A 21 -15.49 -7.78 -4.73
N ARG A 22 -16.37 -8.54 -4.09
CA ARG A 22 -17.60 -8.03 -3.51
C ARG A 22 -17.70 -8.50 -2.07
N ARG A 23 -17.71 -7.54 -1.13
CA ARG A 23 -17.72 -7.82 0.31
C ARG A 23 -18.99 -7.34 0.97
N SER A 24 -19.60 -8.20 1.77
CA SER A 24 -20.69 -7.78 2.66
C SER A 24 -20.13 -7.04 3.87
N PRO A 25 -20.84 -6.02 4.37
CA PRO A 25 -20.52 -5.43 5.65
C PRO A 25 -20.48 -6.52 6.75
N THR A 26 -19.67 -6.30 7.77
CA THR A 26 -19.67 -7.16 8.95
C THR A 26 -20.84 -6.80 9.85
N TYR A 27 -21.27 -7.75 10.70
CA TYR A 27 -22.34 -7.50 11.67
C TYR A 27 -22.08 -6.24 12.53
N TRP A 28 -20.85 -6.07 12.99
CA TRP A 28 -20.43 -4.93 13.82
C TRP A 28 -20.40 -3.58 13.07
N GLN A 29 -20.26 -3.60 11.76
CA GLN A 29 -20.40 -2.40 10.95
C GLN A 29 -21.87 -1.98 10.79
N GLU A 30 -22.79 -2.92 10.75
CA GLU A 30 -24.22 -2.60 10.65
C GLU A 30 -24.88 -2.39 12.01
N ASN A 31 -24.42 -3.14 13.04
CA ASN A 31 -25.06 -3.14 14.37
C ASN A 31 -23.98 -3.03 15.46
N LEU A 32 -23.95 -1.93 16.17
CA LEU A 32 -23.08 -1.75 17.32
C LEU A 32 -23.87 -1.14 18.49
N PHE A 33 -23.77 -1.79 19.64
CA PHE A 33 -24.32 -1.31 20.90
C PHE A 33 -23.22 -1.36 21.95
N SER A 34 -22.61 -0.20 22.22
CA SER A 34 -21.56 -0.06 23.24
C SER A 34 -21.82 1.17 24.12
N ASN A 35 -20.99 1.37 25.13
CA ASN A 35 -21.13 2.50 26.04
C ASN A 35 -20.88 3.86 25.37
N HIS A 36 -20.16 3.88 24.25
CA HIS A 36 -19.73 5.11 23.57
C HIS A 36 -20.34 5.27 22.17
N TYR A 37 -20.73 4.15 21.55
CA TYR A 37 -21.20 4.15 20.16
C TYR A 37 -22.42 3.26 20.01
N ILE A 38 -23.45 3.79 19.40
CA ILE A 38 -24.68 3.05 19.10
C ILE A 38 -25.08 3.36 17.67
N TRP A 39 -25.18 2.32 16.84
CA TRP A 39 -25.78 2.42 15.51
C TRP A 39 -26.45 1.11 15.08
N ASN A 40 -27.45 1.26 14.24
CA ASN A 40 -28.10 0.19 13.51
C ASN A 40 -28.40 0.75 12.10
N THR A 41 -27.42 0.59 11.20
CA THR A 41 -27.44 1.21 9.88
C THR A 41 -27.27 0.12 8.82
N PRO A 42 -28.28 -0.05 7.95
CA PRO A 42 -28.13 -0.98 6.83
C PRO A 42 -27.09 -0.42 5.84
N LEU A 43 -26.09 -1.25 5.54
CA LEU A 43 -25.01 -0.90 4.63
C LEU A 43 -25.08 -1.74 3.36
N SER A 44 -24.74 -1.12 2.24
CA SER A 44 -24.57 -1.81 0.96
C SER A 44 -23.25 -2.55 0.89
N LYS A 45 -23.19 -3.60 0.05
CA LYS A 45 -21.95 -4.33 -0.19
C LYS A 45 -20.92 -3.44 -0.87
N GLU A 46 -19.67 -3.49 -0.40
CA GLU A 46 -18.53 -2.90 -1.11
C GLU A 46 -18.23 -3.70 -2.38
N ASN A 47 -17.96 -3.01 -3.48
CA ASN A 47 -17.50 -3.61 -4.72
C ASN A 47 -16.12 -3.02 -5.05
N GLU A 48 -15.11 -3.86 -5.17
CA GLU A 48 -13.75 -3.44 -5.52
C GLU A 48 -13.37 -4.05 -6.85
N THR A 49 -12.88 -3.21 -7.76
CA THR A 49 -12.25 -3.62 -9.02
C THR A 49 -10.83 -3.12 -9.01
N ARG A 50 -9.84 -4.00 -9.22
CA ARG A 50 -8.43 -3.65 -9.22
C ARG A 50 -7.73 -4.18 -10.46
N PHE A 51 -6.92 -3.32 -11.05
CA PHE A 51 -6.00 -3.64 -12.13
C PHE A 51 -4.57 -3.28 -11.70
N GLU A 52 -3.62 -4.16 -11.98
CA GLU A 52 -2.22 -4.00 -11.62
C GLU A 52 -1.32 -4.46 -12.77
N VAL A 53 -0.26 -3.69 -13.03
CA VAL A 53 0.83 -4.06 -13.95
C VAL A 53 2.15 -3.91 -13.22
N LYS A 54 3.00 -4.92 -13.32
CA LYS A 54 4.34 -4.93 -12.75
C LYS A 54 5.36 -5.31 -13.82
N PHE A 55 6.44 -4.58 -13.88
CA PHE A 55 7.60 -4.81 -14.71
C PHE A 55 8.83 -5.05 -13.82
N SER A 56 9.61 -6.07 -14.10
CA SER A 56 10.81 -6.35 -13.34
C SER A 56 11.97 -6.84 -14.20
N VAL A 57 13.19 -6.47 -13.78
CA VAL A 57 14.46 -6.89 -14.35
C VAL A 57 15.32 -7.43 -13.21
N PRO A 58 15.23 -8.75 -12.89
CA PRO A 58 15.86 -9.33 -11.70
C PRO A 58 17.37 -9.10 -11.62
N ASP A 59 18.07 -9.24 -12.73
CA ASP A 59 19.54 -9.08 -12.80
C ASP A 59 19.98 -7.65 -12.44
N TYR A 60 19.13 -6.67 -12.68
CA TYR A 60 19.38 -5.28 -12.28
C TYR A 60 18.76 -4.92 -10.92
N ALA A 61 18.13 -5.89 -10.23
CA ALA A 61 17.36 -5.64 -9.01
C ALA A 61 16.42 -4.42 -9.15
N PHE A 62 15.73 -4.34 -10.29
CA PHE A 62 14.82 -3.27 -10.64
C PHE A 62 13.39 -3.82 -10.78
N GLU A 63 12.45 -3.09 -10.18
CA GLU A 63 11.02 -3.35 -10.28
C GLU A 63 10.27 -2.02 -10.37
N ALA A 64 9.30 -1.93 -11.24
CA ALA A 64 8.37 -0.82 -11.33
C ALA A 64 6.97 -1.35 -11.60
N GLY A 65 5.96 -0.66 -11.12
CA GLY A 65 4.58 -1.06 -11.36
C GLY A 65 3.62 0.07 -11.12
N ALA A 66 2.40 -0.15 -11.58
CA ALA A 66 1.28 0.71 -11.34
C ALA A 66 0.04 -0.14 -11.05
N TRP A 67 -0.83 0.35 -10.19
CA TRP A 67 -2.14 -0.24 -9.98
C TRP A 67 -3.21 0.83 -9.79
N GLN A 68 -4.41 0.49 -10.18
CA GLN A 68 -5.60 1.30 -9.95
C GLN A 68 -6.68 0.41 -9.35
N GLY A 69 -7.26 0.87 -8.24
CA GLY A 69 -8.43 0.29 -7.61
C GLY A 69 -9.59 1.26 -7.64
N VAL A 70 -10.79 0.76 -7.90
CA VAL A 70 -12.04 1.51 -7.79
C VAL A 70 -12.92 0.78 -6.79
N VAL A 71 -13.34 1.48 -5.75
CA VAL A 71 -14.20 0.93 -4.70
C VAL A 71 -15.52 1.68 -4.70
N GLY A 72 -16.60 0.96 -4.96
CA GLY A 72 -17.97 1.47 -4.80
C GLY A 72 -18.53 1.10 -3.42
N ASN A 73 -19.34 2.00 -2.86
CA ASN A 73 -19.94 1.86 -1.53
C ASN A 73 -18.90 1.65 -0.43
N LYS A 74 -17.78 2.38 -0.46
CA LYS A 74 -16.71 2.25 0.52
C LYS A 74 -17.23 2.56 1.93
N ILE A 75 -17.04 1.59 2.85
CA ILE A 75 -17.37 1.75 4.26
C ILE A 75 -16.14 2.27 5.01
N PHE A 76 -16.32 3.29 5.82
CA PHE A 76 -15.26 3.90 6.62
C PHE A 76 -15.82 4.48 7.93
N TYR A 77 -14.92 4.83 8.85
CA TYR A 77 -15.27 5.60 10.04
C TYR A 77 -14.85 7.05 9.83
N ASP A 78 -15.79 7.96 10.00
CA ASP A 78 -15.56 9.40 9.86
C ASP A 78 -14.76 10.00 11.03
N LYS A 79 -14.56 11.32 11.02
CA LYS A 79 -13.78 12.03 12.06
C LYS A 79 -14.42 11.96 13.46
N GLU A 80 -15.71 11.73 13.56
CA GLU A 80 -16.44 11.46 14.81
C GLU A 80 -16.43 9.98 15.20
N SER A 81 -15.70 9.13 14.45
CA SER A 81 -15.67 7.68 14.61
C SER A 81 -17.05 7.01 14.40
N GLN A 82 -17.93 7.64 13.64
CA GLN A 82 -19.20 7.06 13.23
C GLN A 82 -19.02 6.25 11.94
N ILE A 83 -19.81 5.19 11.81
CA ILE A 83 -19.81 4.41 10.57
C ILE A 83 -20.46 5.22 9.43
N ALA A 84 -19.78 5.29 8.31
CA ALA A 84 -20.24 5.96 7.11
C ALA A 84 -20.00 5.10 5.87
N GLN A 85 -20.76 5.35 4.83
CA GLN A 85 -20.59 4.70 3.52
C GLN A 85 -20.58 5.75 2.42
N SER A 86 -19.56 5.72 1.55
CA SER A 86 -19.48 6.62 0.41
C SER A 86 -20.58 6.29 -0.60
N SER A 87 -21.27 7.33 -1.09
CA SER A 87 -22.22 7.22 -2.20
C SER A 87 -21.53 7.14 -3.55
N ASP A 88 -20.32 7.68 -3.64
CA ASP A 88 -19.54 7.75 -4.87
C ASP A 88 -18.47 6.67 -4.93
N ASN A 89 -18.05 6.32 -6.14
CA ASN A 89 -16.92 5.44 -6.34
C ASN A 89 -15.62 6.17 -6.02
N VAL A 90 -14.85 5.59 -5.11
CA VAL A 90 -13.51 6.10 -4.75
C VAL A 90 -12.46 5.34 -5.56
N SER A 91 -11.64 6.08 -6.30
CA SER A 91 -10.53 5.54 -7.07
C SER A 91 -9.21 5.84 -6.38
N LEU A 92 -8.38 4.82 -6.24
CA LEU A 92 -7.01 4.92 -5.75
C LEU A 92 -6.06 4.45 -6.84
N THR A 93 -5.12 5.32 -7.23
CA THR A 93 -4.09 5.01 -8.21
C THR A 93 -2.71 5.09 -7.53
N SER A 94 -1.86 4.13 -7.85
CA SER A 94 -0.50 4.07 -7.33
C SER A 94 0.49 3.71 -8.42
N VAL A 95 1.65 4.37 -8.40
CA VAL A 95 2.81 4.04 -9.24
C VAL A 95 4.02 3.90 -8.32
N TYR A 96 4.77 2.83 -8.49
CA TYR A 96 5.94 2.60 -7.67
C TYR A 96 7.15 2.18 -8.49
N ALA A 97 8.32 2.44 -7.95
CA ALA A 97 9.59 1.94 -8.45
C ALA A 97 10.48 1.50 -7.29
N ARG A 98 11.22 0.43 -7.51
CA ARG A 98 12.25 -0.07 -6.60
C ARG A 98 13.53 -0.35 -7.36
N LYS A 99 14.65 0.07 -6.80
CA LYS A 99 15.99 -0.19 -7.33
C LYS A 99 16.97 -0.41 -6.18
N ASP A 100 17.64 -1.55 -6.20
CA ASP A 100 18.81 -1.83 -5.38
C ASP A 100 20.08 -1.64 -6.21
N PHE A 101 20.88 -0.62 -5.87
CA PHE A 101 22.20 -0.42 -6.47
C PHE A 101 23.24 -1.16 -5.61
N ARG A 102 24.00 -2.05 -6.26
CA ARG A 102 25.00 -2.90 -5.62
C ARG A 102 26.40 -2.54 -6.10
N LEU A 103 27.23 -2.06 -5.18
CA LEU A 103 28.60 -1.63 -5.44
C LEU A 103 29.53 -2.40 -4.49
N GLY A 104 29.93 -3.61 -4.88
CA GLY A 104 30.66 -4.52 -3.99
C GLY A 104 29.81 -4.90 -2.78
N GLY A 105 30.26 -4.55 -1.58
CA GLY A 105 29.49 -4.78 -0.35
C GLY A 105 28.47 -3.70 -0.02
N LEU A 106 28.44 -2.57 -0.77
CA LEU A 106 27.49 -1.49 -0.53
C LEU A 106 26.17 -1.76 -1.28
N HIS A 107 25.06 -1.68 -0.55
CA HIS A 107 23.71 -1.79 -1.07
C HIS A 107 22.94 -0.50 -0.82
N LEU A 108 22.27 0.00 -1.85
CA LEU A 108 21.41 1.19 -1.79
C LEU A 108 20.02 0.81 -2.31
N ASP A 109 19.18 0.23 -1.43
CA ASP A 109 17.79 -0.14 -1.77
C ASP A 109 16.90 1.11 -1.67
N ASN A 110 16.38 1.54 -2.81
CA ASN A 110 15.52 2.69 -2.97
C ASN A 110 14.13 2.21 -3.39
N ARG A 111 13.10 2.67 -2.69
CA ARG A 111 11.69 2.42 -3.03
C ARG A 111 10.94 3.73 -2.99
N VAL A 112 10.24 4.03 -4.05
CA VAL A 112 9.43 5.23 -4.20
C VAL A 112 8.03 4.81 -4.60
N LEU A 113 7.03 5.41 -3.96
CA LEU A 113 5.62 5.19 -4.22
C LEU A 113 4.95 6.55 -4.39
N LEU A 114 4.31 6.77 -5.52
CA LEU A 114 3.37 7.86 -5.77
C LEU A 114 1.97 7.29 -5.75
N GLN A 115 1.06 7.94 -5.02
CA GLN A 115 -0.33 7.49 -4.93
C GLN A 115 -1.28 8.66 -4.72
N TRP A 116 -2.49 8.55 -5.26
CA TRP A 116 -3.53 9.54 -5.08
C TRP A 116 -4.90 8.89 -5.07
N SER A 117 -5.75 9.42 -4.22
CA SER A 117 -7.16 9.06 -4.10
C SER A 117 -8.03 10.16 -4.70
N THR A 118 -9.14 9.79 -5.32
CA THR A 118 -10.16 10.76 -5.76
C THR A 118 -10.91 11.38 -4.59
N ASP A 119 -10.93 10.69 -3.44
CA ASP A 119 -11.52 11.18 -2.21
C ASP A 119 -10.60 10.90 -1.03
N GLN A 120 -9.94 11.94 -0.54
CA GLN A 120 -8.99 11.89 0.58
C GLN A 120 -9.69 11.85 1.95
N ASP A 121 -10.97 12.13 2.02
CA ASP A 121 -11.76 12.05 3.25
C ASP A 121 -12.20 10.59 3.50
N VAL A 122 -12.40 9.83 2.43
CA VAL A 122 -12.76 8.40 2.49
C VAL A 122 -11.52 7.50 2.51
N VAL A 123 -10.52 7.79 1.66
CA VAL A 123 -9.28 7.01 1.55
C VAL A 123 -8.07 7.97 1.59
N PRO A 124 -7.64 8.39 2.80
CA PRO A 124 -6.50 9.28 2.96
C PRO A 124 -5.18 8.56 2.67
N VAL A 125 -4.40 9.10 1.73
CA VAL A 125 -3.09 8.55 1.35
C VAL A 125 -2.06 9.67 1.14
N PRO A 126 -0.78 9.46 1.48
CA PRO A 126 0.28 10.40 1.12
C PRO A 126 0.52 10.36 -0.39
N LEU A 127 0.73 11.52 -1.02
CA LEU A 127 1.05 11.60 -2.45
C LEU A 127 2.35 10.88 -2.79
N LEU A 128 3.37 11.04 -1.94
CA LEU A 128 4.69 10.44 -2.12
C LEU A 128 5.10 9.73 -0.83
N SER A 129 5.54 8.49 -0.98
CA SER A 129 6.23 7.72 0.06
C SER A 129 7.57 7.25 -0.48
N ALA A 130 8.64 7.43 0.28
CA ALA A 130 9.95 6.92 -0.05
C ALA A 130 10.51 6.09 1.12
N PHE A 131 11.16 4.99 0.78
CA PHE A 131 11.91 4.15 1.71
C PHE A 131 13.31 3.94 1.14
N LEU A 132 14.31 4.22 1.95
CA LEU A 132 15.71 4.08 1.63
C LEU A 132 16.34 3.15 2.66
N SER A 133 17.03 2.10 2.21
CA SER A 133 17.79 1.19 3.06
C SER A 133 19.20 1.07 2.51
N TYR A 134 20.14 1.73 3.16
CA TYR A 134 21.53 1.80 2.74
C TYR A 134 22.39 1.06 3.74
N TYR A 135 23.04 -0.02 3.28
CA TYR A 135 23.85 -0.86 4.17
C TYR A 135 25.10 -1.36 3.46
N TYR A 136 26.11 -1.64 4.27
CA TYR A 136 27.37 -2.24 3.85
C TYR A 136 27.53 -3.61 4.46
N GLU A 137 27.78 -4.61 3.59
CA GLU A 137 28.06 -5.99 3.98
C GLU A 137 29.55 -6.26 3.93
N PHE A 138 30.09 -6.92 4.95
CA PHE A 138 31.48 -7.34 5.02
C PHE A 138 31.68 -8.61 5.86
N TRP A 139 32.78 -9.28 5.65
CA TRP A 139 33.18 -10.41 6.46
C TRP A 139 33.94 -9.92 7.69
N GLY A 140 33.37 -10.06 8.88
CA GLY A 140 34.06 -9.85 10.16
C GLY A 140 35.08 -10.97 10.44
N VAL A 141 34.68 -12.21 10.16
CA VAL A 141 35.59 -13.38 10.12
C VAL A 141 35.30 -14.11 8.81
N ARG A 142 36.33 -14.24 7.96
CA ARG A 142 36.19 -14.82 6.63
C ARG A 142 35.51 -16.16 6.64
N ASN A 143 34.44 -16.32 5.85
CA ASN A 143 33.60 -17.51 5.73
C ASN A 143 32.89 -17.99 7.02
N VAL A 144 32.95 -17.22 8.12
CA VAL A 144 32.35 -17.58 9.42
C VAL A 144 31.33 -16.55 9.86
N LEU A 145 31.68 -15.24 9.78
CA LEU A 145 30.85 -14.17 10.29
C LEU A 145 30.67 -13.08 9.23
N ARG A 146 29.47 -12.97 8.69
CA ARG A 146 29.06 -11.88 7.78
C ARG A 146 28.29 -10.83 8.59
N LEU A 147 28.69 -9.59 8.46
CA LEU A 147 28.12 -8.46 9.16
C LEU A 147 27.48 -7.49 8.16
N GLN A 148 26.42 -6.84 8.60
CA GLN A 148 25.77 -5.74 7.88
C GLN A 148 25.64 -4.56 8.84
N ILE A 149 26.00 -3.37 8.37
CA ILE A 149 25.77 -2.10 9.04
C ILE A 149 25.08 -1.15 8.08
N GLY A 150 24.04 -0.47 8.51
CA GLY A 150 23.29 0.40 7.62
C GLY A 150 22.34 1.32 8.34
N LEU A 151 21.63 2.12 7.53
CA LEU A 151 20.62 3.08 7.95
C LEU A 151 19.37 2.92 7.08
N ASP A 152 18.21 2.99 7.73
CA ASP A 152 16.92 3.03 7.07
C ASP A 152 16.30 4.41 7.21
N GLY A 153 15.81 4.97 6.10
CA GLY A 153 15.08 6.22 6.04
C GLY A 153 13.68 6.03 5.48
N ARG A 154 12.70 6.69 6.07
CA ARG A 154 11.33 6.75 5.54
C ARG A 154 10.86 8.18 5.45
N TYR A 155 10.23 8.52 4.33
CA TYR A 155 9.64 9.82 4.09
C TYR A 155 8.24 9.65 3.52
N ASN A 156 7.31 10.42 4.04
CA ASN A 156 5.95 10.55 3.48
C ASN A 156 5.61 12.03 3.35
N THR A 157 4.97 12.41 2.27
CA THR A 157 4.33 13.71 2.18
C THR A 157 3.22 13.83 3.21
N ARG A 158 2.91 15.05 3.59
CA ARG A 158 1.88 15.33 4.61
C ARG A 158 0.50 14.87 4.13
N TYR A 159 -0.21 14.13 4.98
CA TYR A 159 -1.58 13.70 4.79
C TYR A 159 -2.25 13.50 6.15
N TYR A 160 -3.56 13.37 6.19
CA TYR A 160 -4.31 13.05 7.40
C TYR A 160 -4.35 11.53 7.58
N ALA A 161 -3.37 11.00 8.32
CA ALA A 161 -3.33 9.57 8.59
C ALA A 161 -4.52 9.15 9.46
N PRO A 162 -5.16 8.00 9.21
CA PRO A 162 -6.20 7.49 10.10
C PRO A 162 -5.68 7.32 11.52
N SER A 163 -6.49 7.67 12.51
CA SER A 163 -6.18 7.48 13.93
C SER A 163 -6.90 6.25 14.46
N TYR A 164 -6.33 5.62 15.48
CA TYR A 164 -6.90 4.43 16.09
C TYR A 164 -7.87 4.79 17.22
N ASN A 165 -9.08 4.23 17.17
CA ASN A 165 -10.06 4.35 18.24
C ASN A 165 -10.15 3.02 19.01
N PRO A 166 -9.65 2.96 20.26
CA PRO A 166 -9.64 1.71 21.03
C PRO A 166 -11.04 1.20 21.42
N ALA A 167 -12.03 2.11 21.53
CA ALA A 167 -13.41 1.71 21.85
C ALA A 167 -14.10 0.97 20.70
N LEU A 168 -13.66 1.20 19.47
CA LEU A 168 -14.15 0.51 18.26
C LEU A 168 -13.19 -0.59 17.79
N SER A 169 -11.97 -0.62 18.32
CA SER A 169 -10.88 -1.45 17.79
C SER A 169 -10.66 -1.22 16.28
N ALA A 170 -10.86 0.01 15.81
CA ALA A 170 -10.83 0.37 14.40
C ALA A 170 -10.10 1.70 14.16
N TYR A 171 -9.66 1.90 12.93
CA TYR A 171 -9.10 3.18 12.49
C TYR A 171 -10.22 4.06 11.92
N TYR A 172 -10.18 5.34 12.23
CA TYR A 172 -11.10 6.35 11.73
C TYR A 172 -10.36 7.47 10.99
N ASN A 173 -11.03 8.12 10.04
CA ASN A 173 -10.47 9.21 9.26
C ASN A 173 -10.49 10.50 10.10
N GLN A 174 -9.39 11.26 10.06
CA GLN A 174 -9.23 12.50 10.84
C GLN A 174 -9.72 13.77 10.13
N ARG A 175 -10.24 13.59 8.91
CA ARG A 175 -10.73 14.69 8.09
C ARG A 175 -12.20 14.51 7.73
#